data_55613c18e682d64e6055b12dbed4cba1
#
_entry.id   55613c18e682d64e6055b12dbed4cba1
#
_cell.length_a   1.000
_cell.length_b   1.000
_cell.length_c   1.000
_cell.angle_alpha   90.00
_cell.angle_beta   90.00
_cell.angle_gamma   90.00
#
_symmetry.space_group_name_H-M   'P 1'
#
loop_
_entity.id
_entity.type
_entity.pdbx_description
1 polymer ?
#
loop_
_entity_poly.entity_id
_entity_poly.type
_entity_poly.pdbx_seq_one_letter_code
_entity_poly.pdbx_strand_id
1 'polypeptide(L)'
;MKEKRYFNVRLEFDKRKLEQTIENAIKEGTVGYVCSVESNNLTVANNNSEFLNVLNGALVNNCDGSVLAKILGYIHHEPLESHIGADIFIKYVRMCQYRQFFLGNTQEVLSGLKDNLSKIDPEIKNMRFETLPFRKVDEFDYQGIAQMINEDGPDIIWVSLGAPKQEMFMNRLQPYLHRGVMFGFGAIFNFNAGVGNVRRAPNWMLKLKLEWLHRAFEDPKKNVPRYWNFIKTLPRLIKEEMKRDDG
;
A
#
# COMPACT_ATOMS: atom_id res chain seq x y z
N MET A 1 -5.88 -6.92 25.11
CA MET A 1 -4.44 -7.08 24.76
C MET A 1 -4.01 -5.83 24.01
N LYS A 2 -2.86 -5.22 24.37
CA LYS A 2 -2.29 -4.13 23.56
C LYS A 2 -1.91 -4.68 22.19
N GLU A 3 -2.34 -4.03 21.12
CA GLU A 3 -1.95 -4.41 19.77
C GLU A 3 -0.42 -4.28 19.61
N LYS A 4 0.23 -5.35 19.13
CA LYS A 4 1.68 -5.37 18.89
C LYS A 4 2.02 -4.35 17.79
N ARG A 5 2.99 -3.50 18.05
CA ARG A 5 3.50 -2.49 17.12
C ARG A 5 4.98 -2.74 16.88
N TYR A 6 5.39 -2.62 15.65
CA TYR A 6 6.77 -2.76 15.20
C TYR A 6 7.27 -1.41 14.70
N PHE A 7 8.33 -0.89 15.27
CA PHE A 7 8.81 0.48 15.01
C PHE A 7 7.66 1.51 15.07
N ASN A 8 6.86 1.46 16.12
CA ASN A 8 5.68 2.31 16.38
C ASN A 8 4.48 2.09 15.46
N VAL A 9 4.59 1.30 14.39
CA VAL A 9 3.52 1.02 13.43
C VAL A 9 2.93 -0.36 13.65
N ARG A 10 1.61 -0.47 13.58
CA ARG A 10 0.88 -1.73 13.59
C ARG A 10 1.09 -2.45 12.24
N LEU A 11 1.84 -3.55 12.24
CA LEU A 11 2.14 -4.36 11.06
C LEU A 11 1.59 -5.77 11.23
N GLU A 12 1.01 -6.31 10.17
CA GLU A 12 0.56 -7.70 10.12
C GLU A 12 1.52 -8.53 9.26
N PHE A 13 2.02 -9.63 9.84
CA PHE A 13 2.95 -10.56 9.21
C PHE A 13 2.30 -11.92 8.93
N ASP A 14 1.13 -12.20 9.53
CA ASP A 14 0.37 -13.41 9.20
C ASP A 14 -0.50 -13.14 7.98
N LYS A 15 -0.17 -13.81 6.89
CA LYS A 15 -0.88 -13.69 5.61
C LYS A 15 -2.36 -14.04 5.73
N ARG A 16 -2.69 -15.08 6.51
CA ARG A 16 -4.10 -15.51 6.67
C ARG A 16 -4.90 -14.46 7.41
N LYS A 17 -4.32 -13.91 8.48
CA LYS A 17 -4.96 -12.87 9.27
C LYS A 17 -5.10 -11.57 8.48
N LEU A 18 -4.10 -11.20 7.68
CA LEU A 18 -4.16 -10.06 6.74
C LEU A 18 -5.33 -10.24 5.77
N GLU A 19 -5.39 -11.37 5.07
CA GLU A 19 -6.42 -11.68 4.10
C GLU A 19 -7.81 -11.74 4.75
N GLN A 20 -7.95 -12.41 5.88
CA GLN A 20 -9.20 -12.51 6.63
C GLN A 20 -9.72 -11.15 7.09
N THR A 21 -8.86 -10.26 7.57
CA THR A 21 -9.24 -8.90 7.96
C THR A 21 -9.81 -8.13 6.77
N ILE A 22 -9.16 -8.21 5.61
CA ILE A 22 -9.60 -7.55 4.38
C ILE A 22 -10.92 -8.14 3.89
N GLU A 23 -11.01 -9.46 3.77
CA GLU A 23 -12.20 -10.15 3.25
C GLU A 23 -13.44 -9.95 4.15
N ASN A 24 -13.26 -9.95 5.48
CA ASN A 24 -14.33 -9.61 6.41
C ASN A 24 -14.80 -8.17 6.23
N ALA A 25 -13.88 -7.21 6.14
CA ALA A 25 -14.23 -5.81 5.93
C ALA A 25 -15.02 -5.60 4.61
N ILE A 26 -14.60 -6.24 3.52
CA ILE A 26 -15.33 -6.21 2.25
C ILE A 26 -16.73 -6.81 2.40
N LYS A 27 -16.83 -7.98 3.02
CA LYS A 27 -18.11 -8.69 3.21
C LYS A 27 -19.10 -7.91 4.06
N GLU A 28 -18.61 -7.24 5.08
CA GLU A 28 -19.43 -6.43 6.00
C GLU A 28 -19.74 -5.02 5.43
N GLY A 29 -19.16 -4.66 4.28
CA GLY A 29 -19.27 -3.32 3.72
C GLY A 29 -18.56 -2.24 4.56
N THR A 30 -17.60 -2.65 5.38
CA THR A 30 -16.83 -1.74 6.23
C THR A 30 -15.97 -0.81 5.39
N VAL A 31 -16.00 0.48 5.70
CA VAL A 31 -15.10 1.46 5.09
C VAL A 31 -13.77 1.46 5.83
N GLY A 32 -12.68 1.37 5.07
CA GLY A 32 -11.36 1.47 5.64
C GLY A 32 -10.27 1.41 4.59
N TYR A 33 -9.01 1.37 5.03
CA TYR A 33 -7.89 1.31 4.09
C TYR A 33 -6.79 0.36 4.56
N VAL A 34 -6.06 -0.14 3.57
CA VAL A 34 -4.92 -1.04 3.70
C VAL A 34 -3.67 -0.31 3.18
N CYS A 35 -2.63 -0.27 3.99
CA CYS A 35 -1.35 0.33 3.58
C CYS A 35 -0.27 -0.74 3.40
N SER A 36 0.49 -0.61 2.33
CA SER A 36 1.70 -1.40 2.09
C SER A 36 2.90 -0.65 2.68
N VAL A 37 3.38 -1.12 3.83
CA VAL A 37 4.40 -0.41 4.61
C VAL A 37 5.78 -0.93 4.29
N GLU A 38 6.60 -0.07 3.71
CA GLU A 38 8.02 -0.27 3.45
C GLU A 38 8.89 0.62 4.35
N SER A 39 10.20 0.53 4.23
CA SER A 39 11.18 1.30 5.01
C SER A 39 10.97 2.81 4.95
N ASN A 40 10.56 3.34 3.78
CA ASN A 40 10.29 4.77 3.64
C ASN A 40 9.06 5.21 4.45
N ASN A 41 7.97 4.43 4.44
CA ASN A 41 6.77 4.72 5.25
C ASN A 41 7.11 4.75 6.74
N LEU A 42 7.92 3.79 7.22
CA LEU A 42 8.38 3.76 8.61
C LEU A 42 9.23 4.98 8.97
N THR A 43 10.15 5.36 8.08
CA THR A 43 10.99 6.55 8.28
C THR A 43 10.12 7.80 8.41
N VAL A 44 9.16 7.98 7.51
CA VAL A 44 8.25 9.14 7.55
C VAL A 44 7.39 9.09 8.81
N ALA A 45 6.78 7.95 9.15
CA ALA A 45 5.91 7.80 10.33
C ALA A 45 6.64 8.10 11.65
N ASN A 46 7.89 7.67 11.77
CA ASN A 46 8.69 7.92 12.97
C ASN A 46 9.28 9.34 13.07
N ASN A 47 9.07 10.17 12.05
CA ASN A 47 9.43 11.59 12.06
C ASN A 47 8.22 12.53 11.88
N ASN A 48 7.00 11.96 11.72
CA ASN A 48 5.76 12.71 11.53
C ASN A 48 4.61 11.99 12.25
N SER A 49 4.14 12.57 13.35
CA SER A 49 3.09 11.99 14.19
C SER A 49 1.74 11.90 13.49
N GLU A 50 1.39 12.84 12.58
CA GLU A 50 0.17 12.78 11.77
C GLU A 50 0.19 11.54 10.89
N PHE A 51 1.29 11.32 10.16
CA PHE A 51 1.43 10.16 9.29
C PHE A 51 1.48 8.84 10.08
N LEU A 52 2.09 8.84 11.26
CA LEU A 52 2.06 7.69 12.18
C LEU A 52 0.62 7.33 12.58
N ASN A 53 -0.19 8.33 12.90
CA ASN A 53 -1.61 8.13 13.24
C ASN A 53 -2.39 7.61 12.04
N VAL A 54 -2.12 8.10 10.84
CA VAL A 54 -2.71 7.59 9.60
C VAL A 54 -2.40 6.10 9.42
N LEU A 55 -1.15 5.68 9.51
CA LEU A 55 -0.81 4.26 9.39
C LEU A 55 -1.47 3.41 10.49
N ASN A 56 -1.47 3.88 11.73
CA ASN A 56 -2.10 3.15 12.85
C ASN A 56 -3.65 3.16 12.80
N GLY A 57 -4.25 4.05 12.03
CA GLY A 57 -5.70 4.11 11.76
C GLY A 57 -6.16 3.20 10.60
N ALA A 58 -5.24 2.57 9.87
CA ALA A 58 -5.59 1.63 8.81
C ALA A 58 -6.33 0.40 9.35
N LEU A 59 -7.16 -0.26 8.55
CA LEU A 59 -7.71 -1.58 8.87
C LEU A 59 -6.60 -2.57 9.17
N VAL A 60 -5.63 -2.63 8.28
CA VAL A 60 -4.43 -3.44 8.42
C VAL A 60 -3.30 -2.86 7.56
N ASN A 61 -2.07 -3.01 8.04
CA ASN A 61 -0.86 -2.68 7.29
C ASN A 61 -0.09 -3.96 6.98
N ASN A 62 0.15 -4.27 5.71
CA ASN A 62 1.10 -5.33 5.36
C ASN A 62 2.54 -4.81 5.37
N CYS A 63 3.47 -5.65 5.82
CA CYS A 63 4.89 -5.37 5.66
C CYS A 63 5.34 -5.71 4.24
N ASP A 64 5.64 -4.69 3.42
CA ASP A 64 6.09 -4.86 2.01
C ASP A 64 7.62 -4.74 1.86
N GLY A 65 8.35 -5.04 2.90
CA GLY A 65 9.81 -4.97 2.88
C GLY A 65 10.47 -6.23 3.42
N SER A 66 11.07 -7.05 2.56
CA SER A 66 11.75 -8.28 2.99
C SER A 66 12.92 -8.02 3.95
N VAL A 67 13.66 -6.93 3.76
CA VAL A 67 14.74 -6.50 4.66
C VAL A 67 14.18 -6.06 5.99
N LEU A 68 13.09 -5.30 5.98
CA LEU A 68 12.37 -4.87 7.18
C LEU A 68 11.86 -6.05 8.01
N ALA A 69 11.18 -7.01 7.35
CA ALA A 69 10.69 -8.21 8.02
C ALA A 69 11.82 -9.02 8.67
N LYS A 70 12.98 -9.14 8.00
CA LYS A 70 14.16 -9.81 8.57
C LYS A 70 14.73 -9.09 9.79
N ILE A 71 14.83 -7.74 9.74
CA ILE A 71 15.34 -6.94 10.87
C ILE A 71 14.42 -7.13 12.08
N LEU A 72 13.11 -6.99 11.89
CA LEU A 72 12.11 -7.17 12.94
C LEU A 72 12.09 -8.62 13.46
N GLY A 73 12.16 -9.60 12.56
CA GLY A 73 12.23 -11.01 12.94
C GLY A 73 13.46 -11.34 13.79
N TYR A 74 14.60 -10.69 13.52
CA TYR A 74 15.80 -10.81 14.33
C TYR A 74 15.63 -10.19 15.73
N ILE A 75 15.02 -8.99 15.81
CA ILE A 75 14.81 -8.30 17.09
C ILE A 75 13.84 -9.08 17.98
N HIS A 76 12.74 -9.56 17.41
CA HIS A 76 11.67 -10.24 18.17
C HIS A 76 11.84 -11.78 18.25
N HIS A 77 12.93 -12.33 17.71
CA HIS A 77 13.15 -13.79 17.65
C HIS A 77 11.99 -14.58 17.01
N GLU A 78 11.30 -13.97 16.04
CA GLU A 78 10.14 -14.54 15.36
C GLU A 78 10.40 -14.65 13.84
N PRO A 79 9.90 -15.70 13.15
CA PRO A 79 9.99 -15.81 11.70
C PRO A 79 8.95 -14.89 11.03
N LEU A 80 9.30 -13.61 10.84
CA LEU A 80 8.42 -12.62 10.22
C LEU A 80 8.60 -12.62 8.69
N GLU A 81 7.50 -12.72 7.95
CA GLU A 81 7.51 -12.71 6.48
C GLU A 81 6.86 -11.44 5.93
N SER A 82 7.46 -10.91 4.85
CA SER A 82 6.87 -9.77 4.13
C SER A 82 5.82 -10.24 3.12
N HIS A 83 4.77 -9.43 2.94
CA HIS A 83 3.72 -9.67 1.97
C HIS A 83 3.74 -8.56 0.92
N ILE A 84 4.08 -8.92 -0.31
CA ILE A 84 4.26 -7.97 -1.41
C ILE A 84 2.90 -7.43 -1.86
N GLY A 85 2.73 -6.11 -1.86
CA GLY A 85 1.49 -5.47 -2.27
C GLY A 85 1.05 -5.84 -3.70
N ALA A 86 2.00 -6.07 -4.62
CA ALA A 86 1.69 -6.52 -5.98
C ALA A 86 1.02 -7.91 -6.02
N ASP A 87 1.37 -8.80 -5.10
CA ASP A 87 0.78 -10.13 -5.05
C ASP A 87 -0.63 -10.07 -4.44
N ILE A 88 -0.85 -9.17 -3.46
CA ILE A 88 -2.17 -8.87 -2.92
C ILE A 88 -3.08 -8.31 -4.02
N PHE A 89 -2.62 -7.32 -4.78
CA PHE A 89 -3.35 -6.72 -5.88
C PHE A 89 -3.82 -7.78 -6.90
N ILE A 90 -2.87 -8.57 -7.42
CA ILE A 90 -3.19 -9.55 -8.46
C ILE A 90 -4.05 -10.69 -7.94
N LYS A 91 -3.96 -11.04 -6.65
CA LYS A 91 -4.86 -11.99 -6.00
C LYS A 91 -6.31 -11.53 -6.11
N TYR A 92 -6.62 -10.29 -5.66
CA TYR A 92 -7.99 -9.76 -5.67
C TYR A 92 -8.52 -9.54 -7.08
N VAL A 93 -7.69 -9.17 -8.04
CA VAL A 93 -8.08 -9.12 -9.46
C VAL A 93 -8.46 -10.51 -9.97
N ARG A 94 -7.66 -11.55 -9.68
CA ARG A 94 -7.92 -12.92 -10.13
C ARG A 94 -9.13 -13.60 -9.48
N MET A 95 -9.60 -13.11 -8.36
CA MET A 95 -10.81 -13.64 -7.72
C MET A 95 -12.07 -13.41 -8.56
N CYS A 96 -12.08 -12.39 -9.45
CA CYS A 96 -13.17 -12.08 -10.40
C CYS A 96 -14.56 -11.99 -9.73
N GLN A 97 -14.62 -11.52 -8.49
CA GLN A 97 -15.86 -11.52 -7.69
C GLN A 97 -16.19 -10.17 -7.06
N TYR A 98 -15.24 -9.21 -7.11
CA TYR A 98 -15.39 -7.91 -6.47
C TYR A 98 -15.56 -6.81 -7.51
N ARG A 99 -16.48 -5.88 -7.24
CA ARG A 99 -16.54 -4.62 -7.98
C ARG A 99 -15.37 -3.75 -7.54
N GLN A 100 -14.51 -3.37 -8.50
CA GLN A 100 -13.27 -2.65 -8.23
C GLN A 100 -13.31 -1.27 -8.87
N PHE A 101 -12.72 -0.29 -8.16
CA PHE A 101 -12.57 1.09 -8.62
C PHE A 101 -11.08 1.45 -8.64
N PHE A 102 -10.60 2.01 -9.74
CA PHE A 102 -9.19 2.35 -9.93
C PHE A 102 -9.02 3.87 -9.96
N LEU A 103 -8.31 4.43 -8.99
CA LEU A 103 -8.26 5.86 -8.72
C LEU A 103 -6.84 6.41 -8.72
N GLY A 104 -6.60 7.48 -9.47
CA GLY A 104 -5.31 8.16 -9.56
C GLY A 104 -4.45 7.71 -10.74
N ASN A 105 -3.18 8.17 -10.79
CA ASN A 105 -2.26 7.99 -11.90
C ASN A 105 -2.67 8.78 -13.18
N THR A 106 -2.02 8.52 -14.30
CA THR A 106 -2.31 9.18 -15.60
C THR A 106 -3.31 8.37 -16.42
N GLN A 107 -3.99 9.04 -17.35
CA GLN A 107 -4.92 8.37 -18.26
C GLN A 107 -4.26 7.25 -19.07
N GLU A 108 -3.02 7.45 -19.50
CA GLU A 108 -2.25 6.45 -20.23
C GLU A 108 -2.04 5.17 -19.39
N VAL A 109 -1.64 5.33 -18.12
CA VAL A 109 -1.46 4.21 -17.19
C VAL A 109 -2.79 3.52 -16.90
N LEU A 110 -3.86 4.27 -16.68
CA LEU A 110 -5.20 3.70 -16.43
C LEU A 110 -5.72 2.90 -17.64
N SER A 111 -5.51 3.41 -18.86
CA SER A 111 -5.90 2.70 -20.09
C SER A 111 -5.14 1.39 -20.25
N GLY A 112 -3.81 1.42 -20.14
CA GLY A 112 -2.99 0.21 -20.22
C GLY A 112 -3.30 -0.80 -19.11
N LEU A 113 -3.57 -0.30 -17.89
CA LEU A 113 -3.99 -1.13 -16.76
C LEU A 113 -5.33 -1.83 -17.06
N LYS A 114 -6.33 -1.09 -17.52
CA LYS A 114 -7.64 -1.62 -17.91
C LYS A 114 -7.52 -2.71 -18.96
N ASP A 115 -6.75 -2.48 -20.02
CA ASP A 115 -6.53 -3.44 -21.11
C ASP A 115 -5.86 -4.72 -20.62
N ASN A 116 -4.87 -4.62 -19.74
CA ASN A 116 -4.15 -5.77 -19.23
C ASN A 116 -4.93 -6.55 -18.17
N LEU A 117 -5.61 -5.88 -17.25
CA LEU A 117 -6.40 -6.54 -16.22
C LEU A 117 -7.66 -7.19 -16.81
N SER A 118 -8.24 -6.63 -17.88
CA SER A 118 -9.39 -7.23 -18.57
C SER A 118 -9.07 -8.56 -19.25
N LYS A 119 -7.81 -8.90 -19.42
CA LYS A 119 -7.37 -10.24 -19.88
C LYS A 119 -7.44 -11.29 -18.76
N ILE A 120 -7.45 -10.84 -17.50
CA ILE A 120 -7.53 -11.67 -16.29
C ILE A 120 -8.98 -11.78 -15.85
N ASP A 121 -9.65 -10.64 -15.72
CA ASP A 121 -11.06 -10.50 -15.36
C ASP A 121 -11.77 -9.62 -16.42
N PRO A 122 -12.58 -10.22 -17.32
CA PRO A 122 -13.28 -9.48 -18.37
C PRO A 122 -14.24 -8.39 -17.85
N GLU A 123 -14.79 -8.55 -16.64
CA GLU A 123 -15.70 -7.56 -16.04
C GLU A 123 -15.01 -6.24 -15.69
N ILE A 124 -13.70 -6.23 -15.60
CA ILE A 124 -12.91 -4.99 -15.40
C ILE A 124 -13.14 -3.96 -16.52
N LYS A 125 -13.55 -4.39 -17.73
CA LYS A 125 -13.93 -3.47 -18.80
C LYS A 125 -15.09 -2.56 -18.42
N ASN A 126 -15.96 -3.03 -17.54
CA ASN A 126 -17.16 -2.34 -17.06
C ASN A 126 -16.91 -1.58 -15.74
N MET A 127 -15.73 -1.73 -15.15
CA MET A 127 -15.34 -1.05 -13.91
C MET A 127 -14.82 0.35 -14.17
N ARG A 128 -14.81 1.17 -13.13
CA ARG A 128 -14.49 2.58 -13.22
C ARG A 128 -12.99 2.84 -13.01
N PHE A 129 -12.44 3.71 -13.86
CA PHE A 129 -11.04 4.14 -13.84
C PHE A 129 -11.03 5.67 -13.90
N GLU A 130 -10.53 6.32 -12.84
CA GLU A 130 -10.58 7.78 -12.73
C GLU A 130 -9.19 8.33 -12.39
N THR A 131 -8.79 9.34 -13.14
CA THR A 131 -7.58 10.10 -12.82
C THR A 131 -7.83 11.07 -11.68
N LEU A 132 -6.76 11.41 -10.96
CA LEU A 132 -6.80 12.50 -9.99
C LEU A 132 -5.82 13.61 -10.42
N PRO A 133 -6.18 14.88 -10.23
CA PRO A 133 -5.29 15.98 -10.55
C PRO A 133 -4.04 15.93 -9.66
N PHE A 134 -2.91 16.43 -10.20
CA PHE A 134 -1.68 16.53 -9.42
C PHE A 134 -1.78 17.71 -8.44
N ARG A 135 -2.23 17.45 -7.21
CA ARG A 135 -2.47 18.43 -6.14
C ARG A 135 -1.87 17.95 -4.83
N LYS A 136 -1.73 18.86 -3.86
CA LYS A 136 -1.42 18.49 -2.47
C LYS A 136 -2.61 17.77 -1.85
N VAL A 137 -2.37 17.04 -0.75
CA VAL A 137 -3.41 16.26 -0.05
C VAL A 137 -4.57 17.16 0.41
N ASP A 138 -4.26 18.37 0.87
CA ASP A 138 -5.27 19.31 1.39
C ASP A 138 -6.14 19.96 0.30
N GLU A 139 -5.75 19.84 -0.97
CA GLU A 139 -6.38 20.52 -2.12
C GLU A 139 -7.37 19.62 -2.88
N PHE A 140 -7.58 18.36 -2.46
CA PHE A 140 -8.53 17.47 -3.11
C PHE A 140 -9.98 17.77 -2.67
N ASP A 141 -10.90 17.68 -3.62
CA ASP A 141 -12.34 17.68 -3.35
C ASP A 141 -12.76 16.28 -2.88
N TYR A 142 -12.61 16.01 -1.57
CA TYR A 142 -12.94 14.73 -0.98
C TYR A 142 -14.42 14.38 -1.08
N GLN A 143 -15.31 15.38 -1.01
CA GLN A 143 -16.76 15.16 -1.11
C GLN A 143 -17.15 14.74 -2.53
N GLY A 144 -16.67 15.47 -3.54
CA GLY A 144 -16.94 15.13 -4.94
C GLY A 144 -16.34 13.79 -5.35
N ILE A 145 -15.11 13.47 -4.88
CA ILE A 145 -14.49 12.17 -5.11
C ILE A 145 -15.28 11.04 -4.43
N ALA A 146 -15.70 11.25 -3.19
CA ALA A 146 -16.48 10.26 -2.47
C ALA A 146 -17.87 10.05 -3.08
N GLN A 147 -18.53 11.12 -3.54
CA GLN A 147 -19.81 11.01 -4.24
C GLN A 147 -19.67 10.09 -5.46
N MET A 148 -18.68 10.32 -6.30
CA MET A 148 -18.40 9.52 -7.49
C MET A 148 -18.16 8.04 -7.16
N ILE A 149 -17.44 7.75 -6.08
CA ILE A 149 -17.16 6.38 -5.61
C ILE A 149 -18.42 5.74 -5.03
N ASN A 150 -19.18 6.49 -4.21
CA ASN A 150 -20.41 5.99 -3.59
C ASN A 150 -21.50 5.66 -4.62
N GLU A 151 -21.59 6.43 -5.71
CA GLU A 151 -22.49 6.17 -6.85
C GLU A 151 -22.12 4.85 -7.56
N ASP A 152 -20.83 4.54 -7.67
CA ASP A 152 -20.36 3.28 -8.25
C ASP A 152 -20.51 2.09 -7.29
N GLY A 153 -20.37 2.31 -5.98
CA GLY A 153 -20.54 1.31 -4.92
C GLY A 153 -19.54 0.15 -4.94
N PRO A 154 -18.23 0.40 -5.10
CA PRO A 154 -17.23 -0.65 -5.21
C PRO A 154 -16.99 -1.38 -3.89
N ASP A 155 -16.54 -2.62 -3.99
CA ASP A 155 -16.03 -3.41 -2.87
C ASP A 155 -14.58 -3.04 -2.55
N ILE A 156 -13.80 -2.75 -3.60
CA ILE A 156 -12.37 -2.43 -3.52
C ILE A 156 -12.07 -1.15 -4.28
N ILE A 157 -11.27 -0.27 -3.67
CA ILE A 157 -10.82 0.99 -4.27
C ILE A 157 -9.29 0.98 -4.29
N TRP A 158 -8.69 0.87 -5.47
CA TRP A 158 -7.25 0.93 -5.66
C TRP A 158 -6.80 2.38 -5.82
N VAL A 159 -5.88 2.85 -4.97
CA VAL A 159 -5.41 4.24 -4.96
C VAL A 159 -3.94 4.33 -5.38
N SER A 160 -3.66 5.10 -6.43
CA SER A 160 -2.34 5.27 -7.02
C SER A 160 -1.89 6.74 -7.00
N LEU A 161 -1.42 7.22 -5.84
CA LEU A 161 -0.87 8.57 -5.66
C LEU A 161 0.59 8.58 -5.17
N GLY A 162 1.11 7.40 -4.79
CA GLY A 162 2.42 7.23 -4.19
C GLY A 162 2.49 7.62 -2.71
N ALA A 163 3.32 6.87 -1.95
CA ALA A 163 3.54 7.12 -0.52
C ALA A 163 4.42 8.37 -0.27
N PRO A 164 4.14 9.15 0.79
CA PRO A 164 3.11 9.01 1.82
C PRO A 164 1.75 9.63 1.46
N LYS A 165 1.61 10.20 0.26
CA LYS A 165 0.43 10.97 -0.16
C LYS A 165 -0.83 10.11 -0.23
N GLN A 166 -0.72 8.87 -0.73
CA GLN A 166 -1.86 7.98 -0.88
C GLN A 166 -2.47 7.56 0.46
N GLU A 167 -1.66 7.31 1.48
CA GLU A 167 -2.12 6.94 2.82
C GLU A 167 -2.87 8.11 3.48
N MET A 168 -2.30 9.31 3.40
CA MET A 168 -2.94 10.54 3.87
C MET A 168 -4.27 10.80 3.14
N PHE A 169 -4.28 10.60 1.82
CA PHE A 169 -5.46 10.75 0.98
C PHE A 169 -6.58 9.77 1.39
N MET A 170 -6.25 8.48 1.55
CA MET A 170 -7.22 7.46 1.94
C MET A 170 -7.81 7.74 3.33
N ASN A 171 -6.98 8.15 4.29
CA ASN A 171 -7.44 8.52 5.63
C ASN A 171 -8.45 9.68 5.58
N ARG A 172 -8.21 10.70 4.75
CA ARG A 172 -9.11 11.85 4.61
C ARG A 172 -10.36 11.55 3.79
N LEU A 173 -10.28 10.62 2.85
CA LEU A 173 -11.42 10.20 2.03
C LEU A 173 -12.38 9.28 2.80
N GLN A 174 -11.85 8.46 3.71
CA GLN A 174 -12.61 7.46 4.47
C GLN A 174 -13.91 7.97 5.10
N PRO A 175 -13.96 9.14 5.77
CA PRO A 175 -15.18 9.62 6.43
C PRO A 175 -16.36 9.93 5.49
N TYR A 176 -16.10 10.06 4.18
CA TYR A 176 -17.11 10.40 3.16
C TYR A 176 -17.60 9.20 2.38
N LEU A 177 -16.95 8.02 2.54
CA LEU A 177 -17.36 6.81 1.86
C LEU A 177 -18.44 6.06 2.63
N HIS A 178 -19.33 5.38 1.90
CA HIS A 178 -20.40 4.56 2.46
C HIS A 178 -20.01 3.07 2.54
N ARG A 179 -19.12 2.60 1.66
CA ARG A 179 -18.58 1.25 1.61
C ARG A 179 -17.26 1.20 0.86
N GLY A 180 -16.58 0.08 0.95
CA GLY A 180 -15.39 -0.25 0.16
C GLY A 180 -14.09 -0.13 0.94
N VAL A 181 -13.19 -1.07 0.66
CA VAL A 181 -11.84 -1.08 1.24
C VAL A 181 -10.86 -0.46 0.25
N MET A 182 -10.17 0.60 0.69
CA MET A 182 -9.15 1.29 -0.11
C MET A 182 -7.79 0.63 0.05
N PHE A 183 -7.00 0.57 -1.03
CA PHE A 183 -5.64 0.05 -1.03
C PHE A 183 -4.67 1.08 -1.61
N GLY A 184 -3.65 1.48 -0.84
CA GLY A 184 -2.61 2.42 -1.26
C GLY A 184 -1.46 1.72 -1.99
N PHE A 185 -1.64 1.38 -3.26
CA PHE A 185 -0.70 0.56 -4.04
C PHE A 185 -0.20 1.29 -5.30
N GLY A 186 0.32 2.51 -5.14
CA GLY A 186 0.65 3.43 -6.23
C GLY A 186 1.54 2.87 -7.35
N ALA A 187 2.64 2.20 -7.03
CA ALA A 187 3.58 1.69 -8.03
C ALA A 187 3.01 0.51 -8.85
N ILE A 188 2.02 -0.19 -8.31
CA ILE A 188 1.46 -1.42 -8.88
C ILE A 188 0.71 -1.13 -10.19
N PHE A 189 0.09 0.04 -10.32
CA PHE A 189 -0.56 0.46 -11.56
C PHE A 189 0.44 0.50 -12.71
N ASN A 190 1.59 1.14 -12.50
CA ASN A 190 2.63 1.24 -13.54
C ASN A 190 3.16 -0.13 -13.96
N PHE A 191 3.37 -1.05 -12.99
CA PHE A 191 3.85 -2.40 -13.29
C PHE A 191 2.87 -3.22 -14.14
N ASN A 192 1.57 -3.04 -13.92
CA ASN A 192 0.54 -3.81 -14.61
C ASN A 192 -0.01 -3.11 -15.86
N ALA A 193 0.20 -1.81 -16.01
CA ALA A 193 -0.21 -1.08 -17.20
C ALA A 193 0.62 -1.41 -18.45
N GLY A 194 1.87 -1.83 -18.26
CA GLY A 194 2.77 -2.14 -19.38
C GLY A 194 3.18 -0.90 -20.19
N VAL A 195 2.98 0.31 -19.64
CA VAL A 195 3.30 1.60 -20.25
C VAL A 195 4.26 2.38 -19.35
N GLY A 196 5.03 3.30 -19.95
CA GLY A 196 6.04 4.08 -19.22
C GLY A 196 7.33 3.32 -18.94
N ASN A 197 8.22 3.97 -18.17
CA ASN A 197 9.58 3.49 -17.92
C ASN A 197 9.72 2.65 -16.63
N VAL A 198 8.66 2.53 -15.85
CA VAL A 198 8.71 1.82 -14.55
C VAL A 198 8.43 0.34 -14.77
N ARG A 199 9.45 -0.49 -14.63
CA ARG A 199 9.36 -1.95 -14.78
C ARG A 199 9.48 -2.66 -13.44
N ARG A 200 8.80 -3.78 -13.28
CA ARG A 200 9.02 -4.68 -12.13
C ARG A 200 10.40 -5.32 -12.27
N ALA A 201 11.06 -5.54 -11.14
CA ALA A 201 12.35 -6.23 -11.13
C ALA A 201 12.25 -7.61 -11.81
N PRO A 202 13.30 -8.06 -12.52
CA PRO A 202 13.36 -9.40 -13.11
C PRO A 202 13.10 -10.49 -12.06
N ASN A 203 12.49 -11.61 -12.48
CA ASN A 203 12.08 -12.69 -11.57
C ASN A 203 13.21 -13.23 -10.68
N TRP A 204 14.45 -13.27 -11.19
CA TRP A 204 15.59 -13.71 -10.39
C TRP A 204 15.92 -12.73 -9.25
N MET A 205 15.79 -11.40 -9.46
CA MET A 205 15.95 -10.39 -8.42
C MET A 205 14.82 -10.46 -7.39
N LEU A 206 13.58 -10.72 -7.83
CA LEU A 206 12.44 -10.93 -6.93
C LEU A 206 12.65 -12.15 -6.03
N LYS A 207 13.12 -13.27 -6.60
CA LYS A 207 13.46 -14.48 -5.85
C LYS A 207 14.57 -14.26 -4.82
N LEU A 208 15.55 -13.43 -5.14
CA LEU A 208 16.64 -13.04 -4.23
C LEU A 208 16.25 -11.90 -3.27
N LYS A 209 15.02 -11.39 -3.35
CA LYS A 209 14.53 -10.26 -2.54
C LYS A 209 15.35 -8.96 -2.75
N LEU A 210 15.82 -8.74 -3.97
CA LEU A 210 16.65 -7.60 -4.41
C LEU A 210 15.84 -6.54 -5.19
N GLU A 211 14.52 -6.52 -5.09
CA GLU A 211 13.66 -5.52 -5.76
C GLU A 211 14.05 -4.08 -5.37
N TRP A 212 14.41 -3.86 -4.11
CA TRP A 212 14.87 -2.55 -3.62
C TRP A 212 16.12 -2.05 -4.38
N LEU A 213 17.03 -2.96 -4.74
CA LEU A 213 18.25 -2.63 -5.49
C LEU A 213 17.90 -2.24 -6.94
N HIS A 214 16.99 -2.99 -7.57
CA HIS A 214 16.48 -2.65 -8.90
C HIS A 214 15.85 -1.26 -8.91
N ARG A 215 15.00 -0.94 -7.93
CA ARG A 215 14.38 0.39 -7.78
C ARG A 215 15.42 1.49 -7.56
N ALA A 216 16.53 1.19 -6.86
CA ALA A 216 17.62 2.15 -6.67
C ALA A 216 18.30 2.50 -7.99
N PHE A 217 18.43 1.56 -8.92
CA PHE A 217 19.00 1.78 -10.25
C PHE A 217 18.02 2.45 -11.21
N GLU A 218 16.73 2.11 -11.17
CA GLU A 218 15.73 2.73 -12.06
C GLU A 218 15.47 4.21 -11.75
N ASP A 219 15.38 4.58 -10.48
CA ASP A 219 15.19 5.97 -10.05
C ASP A 219 16.07 6.30 -8.84
N PRO A 220 17.38 6.51 -9.06
CA PRO A 220 18.33 6.76 -7.99
C PRO A 220 18.07 8.08 -7.25
N LYS A 221 17.59 9.11 -7.97
CA LYS A 221 17.27 10.41 -7.36
C LYS A 221 16.18 10.32 -6.31
N LYS A 222 15.21 9.44 -6.51
CA LYS A 222 14.09 9.20 -5.61
C LYS A 222 14.41 8.18 -4.52
N ASN A 223 15.02 7.05 -4.89
CA ASN A 223 15.11 5.89 -3.99
C ASN A 223 16.35 5.91 -3.11
N VAL A 224 17.51 6.38 -3.60
CA VAL A 224 18.74 6.45 -2.79
C VAL A 224 18.58 7.33 -1.55
N PRO A 225 18.00 8.56 -1.62
CA PRO A 225 17.76 9.37 -0.43
C PRO A 225 16.81 8.70 0.58
N ARG A 226 15.80 7.96 0.11
CA ARG A 226 14.86 7.22 0.98
C ARG A 226 15.56 6.12 1.76
N TYR A 227 16.39 5.32 1.09
CA TYR A 227 17.17 4.27 1.75
C TYR A 227 18.19 4.85 2.72
N TRP A 228 18.84 5.94 2.35
CA TRP A 228 19.79 6.64 3.24
C TRP A 228 19.10 7.17 4.51
N ASN A 229 17.93 7.78 4.36
CA ASN A 229 17.16 8.25 5.50
C ASN A 229 16.70 7.10 6.42
N PHE A 230 16.32 5.97 5.84
CA PHE A 230 15.99 4.77 6.62
C PHE A 230 17.21 4.27 7.40
N ILE A 231 18.37 4.12 6.74
CA ILE A 231 19.61 3.68 7.39
C ILE A 231 19.99 4.60 8.56
N LYS A 232 19.84 5.92 8.41
CA LYS A 232 20.09 6.89 9.50
C LYS A 232 19.10 6.76 10.66
N THR A 233 17.86 6.43 10.38
CA THR A 233 16.79 6.33 11.38
C THR A 233 16.81 4.98 12.10
N LEU A 234 17.26 3.94 11.43
CA LEU A 234 17.20 2.55 11.87
C LEU A 234 17.84 2.28 13.25
N PRO A 235 19.06 2.82 13.59
CA PRO A 235 19.66 2.56 14.90
C PRO A 235 18.81 3.05 16.07
N ARG A 236 18.15 4.21 15.90
CA ARG A 236 17.21 4.74 16.89
C ARG A 236 16.01 3.82 17.05
N LEU A 237 15.42 3.40 15.93
CA LEU A 237 14.26 2.52 15.92
C LEU A 237 14.56 1.16 16.59
N ILE A 238 15.69 0.56 16.27
CA ILE A 238 16.13 -0.70 16.89
C ILE A 238 16.27 -0.52 18.41
N LYS A 239 16.94 0.54 18.86
CA LYS A 239 17.13 0.79 20.29
C LYS A 239 15.79 0.99 21.02
N GLU A 240 14.83 1.68 20.41
CA GLU A 240 13.50 1.89 20.97
C GLU A 240 12.68 0.60 21.00
N GLU A 241 12.80 -0.23 19.94
CA GLU A 241 12.07 -1.49 19.81
C GLU A 241 12.55 -2.53 20.84
N MET A 242 13.87 -2.71 20.96
CA MET A 242 14.47 -3.64 21.94
C MET A 242 14.06 -3.30 23.38
N LYS A 243 13.99 -2.01 23.73
CA LYS A 243 13.54 -1.59 25.07
C LYS A 243 12.07 -1.91 25.37
N ARG A 244 11.24 -2.14 24.34
CA ARG A 244 9.84 -2.52 24.51
C ARG A 244 9.64 -4.01 24.67
N ASP A 245 10.52 -4.79 24.08
CA ASP A 245 10.48 -6.24 24.15
C ASP A 245 10.96 -6.77 25.53
N ASP A 246 11.82 -5.98 26.21
CA ASP A 246 12.35 -6.28 27.54
C ASP A 246 11.42 -5.89 28.70
N GLY A 247 10.24 -5.30 28.46
CA GLY A 247 9.26 -4.81 29.47
C GLY A 247 7.86 -5.33 29.25
#